data_c599ae19b79402be1cbc27c269a71949
#
_entry.id   c599ae19b79402be1cbc27c269a71949
#
_cell.length_a   1.000
_cell.length_b   1.000
_cell.length_c   1.000
_cell.angle_alpha   90.00
_cell.angle_beta   90.00
_cell.angle_gamma   90.00
#
_symmetry.space_group_name_H-M   'P 1'
#
loop_
_entity.id
_entity.type
_entity.pdbx_description
1 polymer ?
#
loop_
_entity_poly.entity_id
_entity_poly.type
_entity_poly.pdbx_seq_one_letter_code
_entity_poly.pdbx_strand_id
1 'polypeptide(L)'
;MLQVEDLETAYGTIRALDRVSFEVEQGSITAVLGANGAGKTSLLRTLSGLVRARAGRVRLDGRNIGQLPVEQIVRLGMAHVPEGRGVIAELSVEDNLRLGGLWHGGGGRDGLAGVYETFPRLAERGAQPAGTLSGGERQMLVIGRALMSKPRLLLLDEPSLGLAPIVSAQIMRLVRDLRRDTGLTVLLVEQNAKAALSVADRGIVLNLGRIVADDDPGTLAADDALRHAYLGF
;
A
#
# COMPACT_ATOMS: atom_id res chain seq x y z
N MET A 1 -14.49 -4.56 -4.12
CA MET A 1 -13.17 -4.47 -4.79
C MET A 1 -12.28 -5.65 -4.40
N LEU A 2 -11.77 -5.74 -3.16
CA LEU A 2 -10.97 -6.86 -2.66
C LEU A 2 -11.74 -7.59 -1.56
N GLN A 3 -11.74 -8.93 -1.61
CA GLN A 3 -12.35 -9.79 -0.58
C GLN A 3 -11.30 -10.80 -0.12
N VAL A 4 -11.14 -10.91 1.18
CA VAL A 4 -10.21 -11.83 1.85
C VAL A 4 -11.02 -12.70 2.80
N GLU A 5 -10.93 -14.03 2.63
CA GLU A 5 -11.71 -15.01 3.40
C GLU A 5 -10.75 -16.03 4.03
N ASP A 6 -10.74 -16.12 5.36
CA ASP A 6 -9.99 -17.08 6.18
C ASP A 6 -8.52 -17.24 5.75
N LEU A 7 -7.86 -16.13 5.41
CA LEU A 7 -6.50 -16.13 4.87
C LEU A 7 -5.50 -16.58 5.93
N GLU A 8 -4.75 -17.64 5.60
CA GLU A 8 -3.64 -18.13 6.41
C GLU A 8 -2.33 -18.04 5.62
N THR A 9 -1.29 -17.51 6.28
CA THR A 9 0.07 -17.43 5.71
C THR A 9 1.09 -17.84 6.75
N ALA A 10 2.07 -18.65 6.34
CA ALA A 10 3.13 -19.12 7.24
C ALA A 10 4.49 -19.14 6.53
N TYR A 11 5.54 -18.87 7.29
CA TYR A 11 6.94 -19.00 6.92
C TYR A 11 7.54 -20.18 7.71
N GLY A 12 7.64 -21.34 7.08
CA GLY A 12 7.99 -22.58 7.77
C GLY A 12 6.96 -22.91 8.86
N THR A 13 7.38 -22.94 10.11
CA THR A 13 6.51 -23.20 11.27
C THR A 13 5.83 -21.95 11.85
N ILE A 14 6.28 -20.76 11.45
CA ILE A 14 5.78 -19.50 11.98
C ILE A 14 4.53 -19.08 11.19
N ARG A 15 3.39 -19.01 11.87
CA ARG A 15 2.13 -18.50 11.31
C ARG A 15 2.16 -16.97 11.37
N ALA A 16 2.18 -16.33 10.22
CA ALA A 16 2.16 -14.87 10.10
C ALA A 16 0.74 -14.31 9.98
N LEU A 17 -0.20 -15.07 9.39
CA LEU A 17 -1.63 -14.74 9.32
C LEU A 17 -2.44 -15.97 9.72
N ASP A 18 -3.49 -15.77 10.51
CA ASP A 18 -4.33 -16.82 11.06
C ASP A 18 -5.82 -16.47 10.88
N ARG A 19 -6.41 -17.00 9.80
CA ARG A 19 -7.82 -16.83 9.41
C ARG A 19 -8.27 -15.37 9.34
N VAL A 20 -7.48 -14.56 8.63
CA VAL A 20 -7.79 -13.15 8.39
C VAL A 20 -8.89 -13.03 7.35
N SER A 21 -10.00 -12.35 7.69
CA SER A 21 -11.13 -12.09 6.78
C SER A 21 -11.52 -10.62 6.84
N PHE A 22 -11.58 -9.95 5.68
CA PHE A 22 -12.05 -8.57 5.55
C PHE A 22 -12.34 -8.23 4.09
N GLU A 23 -12.95 -7.07 3.86
CA GLU A 23 -13.22 -6.53 2.55
C GLU A 23 -12.68 -5.11 2.40
N VAL A 24 -12.30 -4.75 1.18
CA VAL A 24 -11.94 -3.38 0.79
C VAL A 24 -12.94 -2.92 -0.26
N GLU A 25 -13.65 -1.84 0.03
CA GLU A 25 -14.60 -1.24 -0.88
C GLU A 25 -13.90 -0.49 -2.02
N GLN A 26 -14.55 -0.41 -3.17
CA GLN A 26 -14.01 0.33 -4.30
C GLN A 26 -13.99 1.84 -3.99
N GLY A 27 -12.89 2.51 -4.35
CA GLY A 27 -12.74 3.94 -4.13
C GLY A 27 -12.63 4.35 -2.65
N SER A 28 -12.29 3.40 -1.76
CA SER A 28 -12.04 3.68 -0.34
C SER A 28 -10.56 3.54 0.03
N ILE A 29 -10.19 4.11 1.17
CA ILE A 29 -8.93 3.88 1.86
C ILE A 29 -9.22 3.00 3.08
N THR A 30 -8.73 1.76 3.08
CA THR A 30 -8.75 0.89 4.25
C THR A 30 -7.37 0.89 4.89
N ALA A 31 -7.28 1.26 6.18
CA ALA A 31 -6.05 1.21 6.94
C ALA A 31 -5.93 -0.09 7.72
N VAL A 32 -4.81 -0.80 7.61
CA VAL A 32 -4.45 -1.94 8.46
C VAL A 32 -3.37 -1.51 9.42
N LEU A 33 -3.72 -1.50 10.69
CA LEU A 33 -2.91 -1.02 11.80
C LEU A 33 -2.39 -2.18 12.64
N GLY A 34 -1.30 -1.95 13.38
CA GLY A 34 -0.76 -2.95 14.29
C GLY A 34 0.73 -2.72 14.55
N ALA A 35 1.21 -3.31 15.63
CA ALA A 35 2.63 -3.27 16.01
C ALA A 35 3.53 -4.00 14.98
N ASN A 36 4.85 -3.81 15.13
CA ASN A 36 5.82 -4.60 14.37
C ASN A 36 5.64 -6.09 14.68
N GLY A 37 5.67 -6.92 13.63
CA GLY A 37 5.40 -8.36 13.76
C GLY A 37 3.92 -8.75 13.82
N ALA A 38 2.96 -7.81 13.73
CA ALA A 38 1.53 -8.12 13.71
C ALA A 38 1.07 -8.92 12.47
N GLY A 39 1.87 -8.94 11.40
CA GLY A 39 1.55 -9.65 10.15
C GLY A 39 1.23 -8.74 8.96
N LYS A 40 1.33 -7.42 9.12
CA LYS A 40 0.94 -6.39 8.12
C LYS A 40 1.63 -6.58 6.76
N THR A 41 2.96 -6.60 6.74
CA THR A 41 3.76 -6.84 5.51
C THR A 41 3.47 -8.21 4.91
N SER A 42 3.27 -9.25 5.75
CA SER A 42 2.90 -10.59 5.29
C SER A 42 1.55 -10.59 4.61
N LEU A 43 0.59 -9.81 5.11
CA LEU A 43 -0.71 -9.61 4.47
C LEU A 43 -0.52 -9.04 3.06
N LEU A 44 0.16 -7.91 2.91
CA LEU A 44 0.36 -7.28 1.59
C LEU A 44 1.13 -8.19 0.63
N ARG A 45 2.16 -8.88 1.10
CA ARG A 45 2.92 -9.86 0.29
C ARG A 45 2.05 -11.03 -0.17
N THR A 46 1.13 -11.48 0.66
CA THR A 46 0.21 -12.57 0.29
C THR A 46 -0.83 -12.08 -0.72
N LEU A 47 -1.40 -10.90 -0.53
CA LEU A 47 -2.36 -10.30 -1.47
C LEU A 47 -1.74 -10.04 -2.84
N SER A 48 -0.49 -9.57 -2.88
CA SER A 48 0.24 -9.29 -4.13
C SER A 48 0.83 -10.56 -4.80
N GLY A 49 0.67 -11.75 -4.20
CA GLY A 49 1.17 -13.02 -4.75
C GLY A 49 2.67 -13.25 -4.55
N LEU A 50 3.36 -12.39 -3.81
CA LEU A 50 4.78 -12.57 -3.45
C LEU A 50 4.99 -13.73 -2.45
N VAL A 51 3.98 -13.99 -1.64
CA VAL A 51 3.92 -15.14 -0.72
C VAL A 51 2.64 -15.90 -0.98
N ARG A 52 2.70 -17.21 -1.06
CA ARG A 52 1.50 -18.04 -1.25
C ARG A 52 0.76 -18.23 0.07
N ALA A 53 -0.56 -18.05 0.03
CA ALA A 53 -1.42 -18.41 1.14
C ALA A 53 -1.36 -19.93 1.38
N ARG A 54 -1.37 -20.33 2.66
CA ARG A 54 -1.50 -21.72 3.08
C ARG A 54 -2.95 -22.19 2.99
N ALA A 55 -3.90 -21.30 3.32
CA ALA A 55 -5.34 -21.54 3.27
C ALA A 55 -6.08 -20.22 3.06
N GLY A 56 -7.38 -20.28 2.80
CA GLY A 56 -8.24 -19.15 2.58
C GLY A 56 -8.35 -18.76 1.10
N ARG A 57 -9.00 -17.63 0.86
CA ARG A 57 -9.27 -17.13 -0.50
C ARG A 57 -9.03 -15.63 -0.58
N VAL A 58 -8.53 -15.18 -1.72
CA VAL A 58 -8.40 -13.75 -2.05
C VAL A 58 -9.08 -13.53 -3.40
N ARG A 59 -10.06 -12.62 -3.44
CA ARG A 59 -10.74 -12.22 -4.67
C ARG A 59 -10.53 -10.74 -4.96
N LEU A 60 -10.19 -10.42 -6.19
CA LEU A 60 -10.14 -9.07 -6.72
C LEU A 60 -11.25 -8.94 -7.78
N ASP A 61 -12.24 -8.08 -7.55
CA ASP A 61 -13.44 -7.93 -8.38
C ASP A 61 -14.14 -9.27 -8.68
N GLY A 62 -14.32 -10.08 -7.65
CA GLY A 62 -14.93 -11.41 -7.73
C GLY A 62 -14.02 -12.51 -8.30
N ARG A 63 -12.88 -12.17 -8.93
CA ARG A 63 -11.93 -13.15 -9.47
C ARG A 63 -10.98 -13.63 -8.37
N ASN A 64 -10.88 -14.94 -8.19
CA ASN A 64 -9.89 -15.53 -7.27
C ASN A 64 -8.46 -15.29 -7.79
N ILE A 65 -7.63 -14.64 -6.99
CA ILE A 65 -6.24 -14.30 -7.32
C ILE A 65 -5.21 -15.07 -6.48
N GLY A 66 -5.63 -15.84 -5.49
CA GLY A 66 -4.75 -16.46 -4.49
C GLY A 66 -3.72 -17.45 -5.05
N GLN A 67 -3.90 -17.92 -6.29
CA GLN A 67 -2.97 -18.85 -6.97
C GLN A 67 -2.36 -18.21 -8.23
N LEU A 68 -2.69 -16.97 -8.54
CA LEU A 68 -2.15 -16.31 -9.74
C LEU A 68 -0.69 -15.87 -9.50
N PRO A 69 0.16 -15.90 -10.53
CA PRO A 69 1.48 -15.30 -10.46
C PRO A 69 1.36 -13.77 -10.38
N VAL A 70 2.39 -13.12 -9.80
CA VAL A 70 2.43 -11.67 -9.52
C VAL A 70 2.10 -10.85 -10.78
N GLU A 71 2.63 -11.24 -11.93
CA GLU A 71 2.44 -10.54 -13.20
C GLU A 71 0.97 -10.51 -13.64
N GLN A 72 0.21 -11.56 -13.34
CA GLN A 72 -1.22 -11.60 -13.63
C GLN A 72 -2.01 -10.73 -12.65
N ILE A 73 -1.62 -10.70 -11.37
CA ILE A 73 -2.25 -9.84 -10.36
C ILE A 73 -2.04 -8.36 -10.72
N VAL A 74 -0.83 -7.98 -11.13
CA VAL A 74 -0.52 -6.62 -11.60
C VAL A 74 -1.40 -6.26 -12.81
N ARG A 75 -1.55 -7.16 -13.78
CA ARG A 75 -2.42 -6.94 -14.96
C ARG A 75 -3.91 -6.80 -14.62
N LEU A 76 -4.35 -7.31 -13.48
CA LEU A 76 -5.70 -7.10 -12.96
C LEU A 76 -5.87 -5.74 -12.28
N GLY A 77 -4.80 -4.93 -12.22
CA GLY A 77 -4.84 -3.58 -11.68
C GLY A 77 -4.49 -3.46 -10.20
N MET A 78 -3.75 -4.42 -9.63
CA MET A 78 -3.19 -4.29 -8.29
C MET A 78 -1.73 -3.85 -8.38
N ALA A 79 -1.35 -2.78 -7.67
CA ALA A 79 0.04 -2.37 -7.50
C ALA A 79 0.43 -2.45 -6.02
N HIS A 80 1.68 -2.81 -5.75
CA HIS A 80 2.23 -2.91 -4.40
C HIS A 80 3.48 -2.03 -4.27
N VAL A 81 3.45 -1.11 -3.32
CA VAL A 81 4.59 -0.33 -2.87
C VAL A 81 5.09 -0.95 -1.57
N PRO A 82 6.18 -1.73 -1.61
CA PRO A 82 6.71 -2.39 -0.43
C PRO A 82 7.43 -1.41 0.49
N GLU A 83 7.60 -1.80 1.74
CA GLU A 83 8.50 -1.14 2.68
C GLU A 83 9.93 -1.03 2.09
N GLY A 84 10.68 0.00 2.49
CA GLY A 84 12.10 0.17 2.09
C GLY A 84 12.30 0.87 0.75
N ARG A 85 11.24 1.43 0.16
CA ARG A 85 11.27 2.37 -0.98
C ARG A 85 11.67 1.80 -2.34
N GLY A 86 12.38 0.69 -2.44
CA GLY A 86 12.68 -0.05 -3.69
C GLY A 86 13.12 0.78 -4.90
N VAL A 87 13.79 1.94 -4.67
CA VAL A 87 14.32 2.82 -5.72
C VAL A 87 15.58 2.20 -6.30
N ILE A 88 15.72 2.21 -7.63
CA ILE A 88 16.96 1.85 -8.30
C ILE A 88 17.82 3.12 -8.36
N ALA A 89 18.81 3.20 -7.47
CA ALA A 89 19.56 4.43 -7.18
C ALA A 89 20.36 4.95 -8.39
N GLU A 90 20.82 4.05 -9.23
CA GLU A 90 21.67 4.31 -10.40
C GLU A 90 20.86 4.84 -11.60
N LEU A 91 19.57 4.53 -11.65
CA LEU A 91 18.67 5.01 -12.70
C LEU A 91 18.22 6.44 -12.42
N SER A 92 17.87 7.17 -13.49
CA SER A 92 17.21 8.46 -13.35
C SER A 92 15.83 8.34 -12.69
N VAL A 93 15.29 9.45 -12.19
CA VAL A 93 13.90 9.52 -11.68
C VAL A 93 12.93 9.07 -12.78
N GLU A 94 13.09 9.56 -13.99
CA GLU A 94 12.25 9.22 -15.14
C GLU A 94 12.32 7.73 -15.47
N ASP A 95 13.53 7.14 -15.51
CA ASP A 95 13.68 5.72 -15.81
C ASP A 95 13.03 4.84 -14.72
N ASN A 96 13.19 5.22 -13.43
CA ASN A 96 12.48 4.56 -12.35
C ASN A 96 10.96 4.58 -12.55
N LEU A 97 10.39 5.72 -12.96
CA LEU A 97 8.96 5.83 -13.25
C LEU A 97 8.55 4.93 -14.42
N ARG A 98 9.29 4.98 -15.54
CA ARG A 98 9.02 4.19 -16.75
C ARG A 98 8.96 2.68 -16.49
N LEU A 99 9.77 2.16 -15.55
CA LEU A 99 9.71 0.75 -15.15
C LEU A 99 8.32 0.34 -14.66
N GLY A 100 7.59 1.23 -13.98
CA GLY A 100 6.23 0.95 -13.49
C GLY A 100 5.19 0.77 -14.59
N GLY A 101 5.42 1.34 -15.77
CA GLY A 101 4.51 1.29 -16.92
C GLY A 101 4.77 0.17 -17.93
N LEU A 102 5.81 -0.65 -17.76
CA LEU A 102 6.24 -1.64 -18.76
C LEU A 102 5.16 -2.64 -19.17
N TRP A 103 4.31 -3.04 -18.24
CA TRP A 103 3.29 -4.09 -18.44
C TRP A 103 2.02 -3.63 -19.18
N HIS A 104 1.76 -2.31 -19.21
CA HIS A 104 0.55 -1.74 -19.82
C HIS A 104 0.80 -0.96 -21.10
N GLY A 105 2.01 -1.02 -21.66
CA GLY A 105 2.39 -0.10 -22.73
C GLY A 105 2.36 1.38 -22.28
N GLY A 106 2.07 1.62 -21.00
CA GLY A 106 1.88 2.94 -20.39
C GLY A 106 3.18 3.62 -19.96
N GLY A 107 4.34 3.06 -20.29
CA GLY A 107 5.64 3.74 -20.18
C GLY A 107 5.76 4.93 -21.14
N GLY A 108 4.70 5.21 -21.91
CA GLY A 108 4.62 6.34 -22.84
C GLY A 108 4.49 7.70 -22.16
N ARG A 109 4.54 8.75 -22.99
CA ARG A 109 4.51 10.17 -22.53
C ARG A 109 3.30 10.50 -21.65
N ASP A 110 2.12 9.94 -21.95
CA ASP A 110 0.87 10.26 -21.23
C ASP A 110 0.86 9.75 -19.78
N GLY A 111 1.43 8.55 -19.54
CA GLY A 111 1.54 8.02 -18.18
C GLY A 111 2.49 8.85 -17.31
N LEU A 112 3.62 9.25 -17.89
CA LEU A 112 4.62 10.06 -17.23
C LEU A 112 4.10 11.47 -16.92
N ALA A 113 3.35 12.09 -17.84
CA ALA A 113 2.75 13.39 -17.66
C ALA A 113 1.80 13.41 -16.45
N GLY A 114 0.90 12.42 -16.33
CA GLY A 114 -0.01 12.32 -15.19
C GLY A 114 0.71 12.13 -13.84
N VAL A 115 1.81 11.36 -13.83
CA VAL A 115 2.63 11.23 -12.63
C VAL A 115 3.32 12.55 -12.29
N TYR A 116 3.81 13.30 -13.26
CA TYR A 116 4.46 14.59 -13.04
C TYR A 116 3.48 15.69 -12.59
N GLU A 117 2.23 15.64 -13.04
CA GLU A 117 1.16 16.49 -12.51
C GLU A 117 0.91 16.20 -11.01
N THR A 118 0.91 14.93 -10.62
CA THR A 118 0.74 14.53 -9.22
C THR A 118 1.98 14.85 -8.37
N PHE A 119 3.18 14.76 -8.96
CA PHE A 119 4.47 14.94 -8.30
C PHE A 119 5.36 15.95 -9.03
N PRO A 120 5.09 17.26 -8.99
CA PRO A 120 5.87 18.28 -9.70
C PRO A 120 7.36 18.26 -9.35
N ARG A 121 7.71 17.92 -8.10
CA ARG A 121 9.11 17.77 -7.67
C ARG A 121 9.86 16.67 -8.39
N LEU A 122 9.18 15.60 -8.80
CA LEU A 122 9.80 14.54 -9.60
C LEU A 122 10.02 15.00 -11.03
N ALA A 123 9.12 15.83 -11.58
CA ALA A 123 9.29 16.43 -12.90
C ALA A 123 10.55 17.32 -12.98
N GLU A 124 10.75 18.18 -11.95
CA GLU A 124 11.93 19.04 -11.84
C GLU A 124 13.27 18.26 -11.81
N ARG A 125 13.21 16.99 -11.38
CA ARG A 125 14.37 16.11 -11.14
C ARG A 125 14.42 14.89 -12.05
N GLY A 126 13.63 14.87 -13.13
CA GLY A 126 13.43 13.71 -14.01
C GLY A 126 14.73 13.08 -14.49
N ALA A 127 15.72 13.89 -14.87
CA ALA A 127 17.02 13.43 -15.37
C ALA A 127 18.05 13.11 -14.26
N GLN A 128 17.75 13.40 -12.98
CA GLN A 128 18.71 13.16 -11.89
C GLN A 128 18.73 11.68 -11.48
N PRO A 129 19.88 11.14 -11.03
CA PRO A 129 19.95 9.82 -10.42
C PRO A 129 19.05 9.75 -9.18
N ALA A 130 18.22 8.71 -9.11
CA ALA A 130 17.23 8.57 -8.02
C ALA A 130 17.88 8.41 -6.64
N GLY A 131 19.13 7.95 -6.56
CA GLY A 131 19.92 7.88 -5.35
C GLY A 131 20.18 9.22 -4.67
N THR A 132 20.10 10.35 -5.42
CA THR A 132 20.33 11.71 -4.89
C THR A 132 19.10 12.32 -4.22
N LEU A 133 17.94 11.69 -4.35
CA LEU A 133 16.68 12.17 -3.77
C LEU A 133 16.67 12.06 -2.25
N SER A 134 15.96 12.99 -1.59
CA SER A 134 15.63 12.89 -0.17
C SER A 134 14.74 11.67 0.13
N GLY A 135 14.60 11.29 1.40
CA GLY A 135 13.75 10.17 1.80
C GLY A 135 12.29 10.33 1.35
N GLY A 136 11.73 11.53 1.47
CA GLY A 136 10.36 11.83 1.03
C GLY A 136 10.21 11.79 -0.49
N GLU A 137 11.17 12.35 -1.23
CA GLU A 137 11.17 12.31 -2.69
C GLU A 137 11.30 10.86 -3.22
N ARG A 138 12.12 10.03 -2.56
CA ARG A 138 12.18 8.59 -2.88
C ARG A 138 10.86 7.90 -2.64
N GLN A 139 10.14 8.25 -1.57
CA GLN A 139 8.81 7.70 -1.31
C GLN A 139 7.80 8.14 -2.38
N MET A 140 7.82 9.41 -2.77
CA MET A 140 7.00 9.91 -3.88
C MET A 140 7.34 9.19 -5.21
N LEU A 141 8.63 8.91 -5.46
CA LEU A 141 9.07 8.20 -6.66
C LEU A 141 8.53 6.77 -6.73
N VAL A 142 8.55 6.00 -5.63
CA VAL A 142 8.01 4.62 -5.67
C VAL A 142 6.50 4.59 -5.76
N ILE A 143 5.79 5.54 -5.13
CA ILE A 143 4.35 5.69 -5.32
C ILE A 143 4.06 6.09 -6.79
N GLY A 144 4.76 7.07 -7.33
CA GLY A 144 4.64 7.49 -8.73
C GLY A 144 4.91 6.33 -9.70
N ARG A 145 5.94 5.53 -9.44
CA ARG A 145 6.22 4.31 -10.22
C ARG A 145 5.07 3.31 -10.17
N ALA A 146 4.44 3.11 -9.02
CA ALA A 146 3.27 2.25 -8.92
C ALA A 146 2.08 2.81 -9.71
N LEU A 147 1.87 4.13 -9.69
CA LEU A 147 0.80 4.81 -10.45
C LEU A 147 0.99 4.72 -11.98
N MET A 148 2.23 4.57 -12.48
CA MET A 148 2.49 4.33 -13.91
C MET A 148 1.78 3.08 -14.44
N SER A 149 1.48 2.09 -13.59
CA SER A 149 0.69 0.91 -13.96
C SER A 149 -0.81 1.17 -14.02
N LYS A 150 -1.28 2.39 -13.72
CA LYS A 150 -2.71 2.77 -13.64
C LYS A 150 -3.51 1.79 -12.78
N PRO A 151 -3.12 1.57 -11.51
CA PRO A 151 -3.74 0.57 -10.68
C PRO A 151 -5.17 0.98 -10.29
N ARG A 152 -6.01 -0.03 -10.04
CA ARG A 152 -7.34 0.13 -9.44
C ARG A 152 -7.30 -0.08 -7.93
N LEU A 153 -6.32 -0.86 -7.46
CA LEU A 153 -6.02 -1.10 -6.05
C LEU A 153 -4.52 -0.88 -5.80
N LEU A 154 -4.20 0.02 -4.90
CA LEU A 154 -2.84 0.32 -4.46
C LEU A 154 -2.62 -0.21 -3.04
N LEU A 155 -1.65 -1.10 -2.89
CA LEU A 155 -1.18 -1.60 -1.60
C LEU A 155 0.03 -0.77 -1.17
N LEU A 156 -0.02 -0.15 0.00
CA LEU A 156 1.06 0.67 0.57
C LEU A 156 1.55 0.06 1.89
N ASP A 157 2.83 -0.33 1.94
CA ASP A 157 3.46 -0.91 3.12
C ASP A 157 4.31 0.13 3.85
N GLU A 158 3.80 0.65 4.95
CA GLU A 158 4.41 1.65 5.83
C GLU A 158 5.04 2.84 5.08
N PRO A 159 4.26 3.55 4.23
CA PRO A 159 4.81 4.60 3.37
C PRO A 159 5.38 5.80 4.13
N SER A 160 5.05 5.97 5.40
CA SER A 160 5.56 7.06 6.24
C SER A 160 6.78 6.67 7.10
N LEU A 161 7.20 5.41 7.08
CA LEU A 161 8.25 4.90 7.96
C LEU A 161 9.60 5.62 7.75
N GLY A 162 10.20 6.08 8.85
CA GLY A 162 11.51 6.76 8.85
C GLY A 162 11.51 8.13 8.15
N LEU A 163 10.34 8.74 7.95
CA LEU A 163 10.21 10.10 7.42
C LEU A 163 9.95 11.11 8.55
N ALA A 164 10.35 12.36 8.31
CA ALA A 164 10.00 13.46 9.20
C ALA A 164 8.46 13.64 9.26
N PRO A 165 7.88 14.07 10.41
CA PRO A 165 6.43 14.17 10.59
C PRO A 165 5.72 15.00 9.51
N ILE A 166 6.35 16.09 9.05
CA ILE A 166 5.79 16.94 7.99
C ILE A 166 5.71 16.18 6.65
N VAL A 167 6.70 15.35 6.34
CA VAL A 167 6.74 14.55 5.11
C VAL A 167 5.73 13.41 5.19
N SER A 168 5.62 12.74 6.34
CA SER A 168 4.59 11.73 6.59
C SER A 168 3.19 12.28 6.37
N ALA A 169 2.91 13.48 6.91
CA ALA A 169 1.63 14.15 6.69
C ALA A 169 1.40 14.52 5.21
N GLN A 170 2.45 14.84 4.45
CA GLN A 170 2.35 15.08 3.01
C GLN A 170 1.98 13.79 2.25
N ILE A 171 2.61 12.65 2.59
CA ILE A 171 2.29 11.35 1.98
C ILE A 171 0.83 10.96 2.29
N MET A 172 0.36 11.13 3.52
CA MET A 172 -1.04 10.81 3.86
C MET A 172 -2.02 11.70 3.09
N ARG A 173 -1.75 13.00 2.98
CA ARG A 173 -2.57 13.90 2.15
C ARG A 173 -2.58 13.47 0.69
N LEU A 174 -1.42 13.12 0.13
CA LEU A 174 -1.31 12.61 -1.23
C LEU A 174 -2.19 11.38 -1.45
N VAL A 175 -2.16 10.39 -0.54
CA VAL A 175 -2.99 9.18 -0.63
C VAL A 175 -4.48 9.52 -0.65
N ARG A 176 -4.90 10.44 0.23
CA ARG A 176 -6.30 10.93 0.27
C ARG A 176 -6.68 11.65 -1.03
N ASP A 177 -5.80 12.51 -1.55
CA ASP A 177 -6.06 13.28 -2.76
C ASP A 177 -6.12 12.37 -3.99
N LEU A 178 -5.23 11.38 -4.11
CA LEU A 178 -5.29 10.35 -5.16
C LEU A 178 -6.63 9.61 -5.12
N ARG A 179 -7.09 9.17 -3.95
CA ARG A 179 -8.40 8.52 -3.82
C ARG A 179 -9.54 9.43 -4.27
N ARG A 180 -9.54 10.70 -3.81
CA ARG A 180 -10.60 11.68 -4.15
C ARG A 180 -10.64 11.98 -5.64
N ASP A 181 -9.49 12.20 -6.27
CA ASP A 181 -9.39 12.76 -7.62
C ASP A 181 -9.47 11.67 -8.71
N THR A 182 -9.06 10.43 -8.39
CA THR A 182 -9.01 9.33 -9.36
C THR A 182 -9.93 8.16 -9.05
N GLY A 183 -10.55 8.13 -7.86
CA GLY A 183 -11.32 6.96 -7.39
C GLY A 183 -10.45 5.74 -7.05
N LEU A 184 -9.13 5.94 -6.88
CA LEU A 184 -8.20 4.87 -6.53
C LEU A 184 -8.59 4.20 -5.22
N THR A 185 -8.63 2.87 -5.20
CA THR A 185 -8.79 2.10 -3.98
C THR A 185 -7.43 1.90 -3.32
N VAL A 186 -7.33 2.08 -2.01
CA VAL A 186 -6.05 1.96 -1.28
C VAL A 186 -6.20 1.03 -0.08
N LEU A 187 -5.28 0.08 0.04
CA LEU A 187 -5.04 -0.67 1.28
C LEU A 187 -3.72 -0.16 1.86
N LEU A 188 -3.83 0.61 2.94
CA LEU A 188 -2.72 1.28 3.61
C LEU A 188 -2.34 0.50 4.87
N VAL A 189 -1.14 -0.04 4.91
CA VAL A 189 -0.57 -0.64 6.13
C VAL A 189 0.32 0.40 6.80
N GLU A 190 0.11 0.64 8.08
CA GLU A 190 0.86 1.63 8.87
C GLU A 190 1.03 1.21 10.32
N GLN A 191 2.13 1.65 10.92
CA GLN A 191 2.32 1.59 12.37
C GLN A 191 1.79 2.85 13.05
N ASN A 192 1.90 4.02 12.40
CA ASN A 192 1.36 5.28 12.91
C ASN A 192 -0.16 5.34 12.70
N ALA A 193 -0.89 4.78 13.66
CA ALA A 193 -2.34 4.67 13.60
C ALA A 193 -3.03 6.04 13.45
N LYS A 194 -2.56 7.07 14.18
CA LYS A 194 -3.14 8.41 14.09
C LYS A 194 -3.05 8.99 12.68
N ALA A 195 -1.90 8.83 12.03
CA ALA A 195 -1.71 9.30 10.66
C ALA A 195 -2.59 8.52 9.66
N ALA A 196 -2.63 7.19 9.77
CA ALA A 196 -3.42 6.35 8.88
C ALA A 196 -4.93 6.58 9.05
N LEU A 197 -5.46 6.60 10.28
CA LEU A 197 -6.86 6.85 10.56
C LEU A 197 -7.32 8.24 10.10
N SER A 198 -6.43 9.24 10.04
CA SER A 198 -6.78 10.58 9.57
C SER A 198 -7.17 10.67 8.10
N VAL A 199 -6.88 9.64 7.32
CA VAL A 199 -7.15 9.58 5.86
C VAL A 199 -7.99 8.37 5.45
N ALA A 200 -8.17 7.39 6.34
CA ALA A 200 -8.90 6.16 6.06
C ALA A 200 -10.42 6.36 6.13
N ASP A 201 -11.14 5.56 5.36
CA ASP A 201 -12.60 5.40 5.43
C ASP A 201 -12.96 4.22 6.36
N ARG A 202 -12.04 3.25 6.56
CA ARG A 202 -12.17 2.09 7.44
C ARG A 202 -10.81 1.73 8.04
N GLY A 203 -10.81 1.26 9.29
CA GLY A 203 -9.63 0.80 10.00
C GLY A 203 -9.75 -0.66 10.43
N ILE A 204 -8.66 -1.40 10.27
CA ILE A 204 -8.52 -2.79 10.72
C ILE A 204 -7.31 -2.84 11.64
N VAL A 205 -7.47 -3.42 12.84
CA VAL A 205 -6.36 -3.62 13.76
C VAL A 205 -5.93 -5.08 13.72
N LEU A 206 -4.68 -5.31 13.30
CA LEU A 206 -4.06 -6.62 13.21
C LEU A 206 -3.12 -6.83 14.39
N ASN A 207 -3.26 -7.97 15.07
CA ASN A 207 -2.38 -8.37 16.15
C ASN A 207 -2.05 -9.86 16.05
N LEU A 208 -0.76 -10.21 16.04
CA LEU A 208 -0.27 -11.60 15.96
C LEU A 208 -0.96 -12.42 14.86
N GLY A 209 -1.13 -11.80 13.68
CA GLY A 209 -1.73 -12.43 12.51
C GLY A 209 -3.25 -12.53 12.53
N ARG A 210 -3.96 -11.93 13.50
CA ARG A 210 -5.43 -11.94 13.60
C ARG A 210 -6.00 -10.53 13.61
N ILE A 211 -7.19 -10.35 13.05
CA ILE A 211 -7.94 -9.11 13.19
C ILE A 211 -8.55 -9.09 14.60
N VAL A 212 -8.27 -8.02 15.34
CA VAL A 212 -8.81 -7.79 16.70
C VAL A 212 -9.83 -6.67 16.73
N ALA A 213 -9.85 -5.81 15.74
CA ALA A 213 -10.90 -4.80 15.52
C ALA A 213 -11.01 -4.45 14.04
N ASP A 214 -12.20 -4.07 13.61
CA ASP A 214 -12.53 -3.68 12.24
C ASP A 214 -13.74 -2.73 12.29
N ASP A 215 -13.50 -1.42 12.15
CA ASP A 215 -14.53 -0.40 12.36
C ASP A 215 -14.20 0.90 11.62
N ASP A 216 -15.06 1.91 11.76
CA ASP A 216 -14.78 3.26 11.28
C ASP A 216 -13.61 3.91 12.05
N PRO A 217 -12.87 4.84 11.41
CA PRO A 217 -11.69 5.46 12.02
C PRO A 217 -11.98 6.22 13.31
N GLY A 218 -13.17 6.81 13.44
CA GLY A 218 -13.57 7.56 14.64
C GLY A 218 -13.79 6.65 15.84
N THR A 219 -14.48 5.52 15.63
CA THR A 219 -14.71 4.48 16.66
C THR A 219 -13.36 3.92 17.13
N LEU A 220 -12.47 3.54 16.22
CA LEU A 220 -11.14 3.02 16.58
C LEU A 220 -10.28 4.05 17.33
N ALA A 221 -10.35 5.31 16.93
CA ALA A 221 -9.62 6.39 17.60
C ALA A 221 -10.17 6.72 19.00
N ALA A 222 -11.44 6.45 19.25
CA ALA A 222 -12.09 6.70 20.53
C ALA A 222 -11.94 5.54 21.54
N ASP A 223 -11.57 4.34 21.10
CA ASP A 223 -11.39 3.16 21.95
C ASP A 223 -10.05 3.21 22.69
N ASP A 224 -10.09 3.61 23.97
CA ASP A 224 -8.90 3.71 24.82
C ASP A 224 -8.20 2.35 25.03
N ALA A 225 -8.95 1.24 25.10
CA ALA A 225 -8.37 -0.09 25.27
C ALA A 225 -7.57 -0.51 24.03
N LEU A 226 -8.11 -0.28 22.82
CA LEU A 226 -7.42 -0.53 21.56
C LEU A 226 -6.19 0.39 21.40
N ARG A 227 -6.32 1.67 21.75
CA ARG A 227 -5.23 2.64 21.68
C ARG A 227 -4.04 2.22 22.52
N HIS A 228 -4.25 1.91 23.79
CA HIS A 228 -3.19 1.48 24.69
C HIS A 228 -2.62 0.11 24.36
N ALA A 229 -3.46 -0.85 23.94
CA ALA A 229 -3.00 -2.21 23.69
C ALA A 229 -2.30 -2.38 22.33
N TYR A 230 -2.72 -1.66 21.28
CA TYR A 230 -2.33 -1.97 19.90
C TYR A 230 -1.91 -0.79 19.07
N LEU A 231 -2.34 0.45 19.37
CA LEU A 231 -2.13 1.61 18.51
C LEU A 231 -1.02 2.56 19.00
N GLY A 232 -0.62 2.45 20.26
CA GLY A 232 0.55 3.14 20.83
C GLY A 232 0.39 4.65 21.05
N PHE A 233 -0.85 5.16 21.21
CA PHE A 233 -1.11 6.57 21.54
C PHE A 233 -2.30 6.75 22.48
#